data_f33289e0ac9d3a4a2da069e1c6b32a60
#
_entry.id   f33289e0ac9d3a4a2da069e1c6b32a60
#
_cell.length_a   1.000
_cell.length_b   1.000
_cell.length_c   1.000
_cell.angle_alpha   90.00
_cell.angle_beta   90.00
_cell.angle_gamma   90.00
#
_symmetry.space_group_name_H-M   'P 1'
#
loop_
_entity.id
_entity.type
_entity.pdbx_description
1 polymer ?
#
loop_
_entity_poly.entity_id
_entity_poly.type
_entity_poly.pdbx_seq_one_letter_code
_entity_poly.pdbx_strand_id
1 'polypeptide(L)'
;MGTTRTTAAATASAAALLTAVAGCGSGTETSATGEVVVTCATCQESPTDPFLQYNYEAAQRFNEQYAGQYQVETIENPNAGSGDDRLQYYQRLALAGDLPDLFQLNSGEIKAMEQTGRLHDFAPSLEADAEWADTFYDQAFDALTGPDGQVWAIPQQRDAIGIYYNTELLEAAGYDEFPATWDEFEDLAAELKSQGKIALALDGDWATKLMWADLIGTQPSGAEFLGQGIVDLEDWGDDPAVVRATERLRDWHTEGYVNADAFSGDFQNAAAPYLTEEAATVPNGPWFVKTNLTPEAAPGLYEKTGYAPAPGWTDGGQGTVVVSGAGWVSGATDEGELEAVEAFVKFMSSQDEVLTQAQATGANPPVRVDAAAAEAADLEPLATGLIEQADDLEHVYPHARVHGPAGLDTSWKNLWPAYVKGDLDTDEFLERLTVDSAASGQ
;
A
#
# COMPACT_ATOMS: atom_id res chain seq x y z
N MET A 1 -29.62 82.37 4.95
CA MET A 1 -30.69 82.68 4.02
C MET A 1 -30.88 81.53 3.06
N GLY A 2 -32.08 80.96 3.06
CA GLY A 2 -32.60 80.17 1.97
C GLY A 2 -32.22 78.65 1.97
N THR A 3 -32.86 77.87 2.83
CA THR A 3 -32.92 76.43 2.77
C THR A 3 -34.04 75.99 1.86
N THR A 4 -33.75 75.18 0.84
CA THR A 4 -34.78 74.47 0.07
C THR A 4 -34.60 72.95 0.34
N ARG A 5 -35.61 72.37 0.98
CA ARG A 5 -35.80 70.95 1.17
C ARG A 5 -36.43 70.34 -0.08
N THR A 6 -35.79 69.27 -0.62
CA THR A 6 -36.40 68.39 -1.61
C THR A 6 -36.69 67.07 -0.98
N THR A 7 -37.93 66.67 -0.90
CA THR A 7 -38.46 65.39 -0.47
C THR A 7 -38.32 64.38 -1.59
N ALA A 8 -37.61 63.28 -1.38
CA ALA A 8 -37.60 62.08 -2.27
C ALA A 8 -38.48 61.01 -1.65
N ALA A 9 -39.44 60.56 -2.41
CA ALA A 9 -40.34 59.45 -2.07
C ALA A 9 -39.61 58.14 -2.18
N ALA A 10 -39.63 57.31 -1.13
CA ALA A 10 -39.14 55.98 -1.09
C ALA A 10 -40.25 54.97 -1.49
N THR A 11 -40.09 54.31 -2.59
CA THR A 11 -40.86 53.10 -2.96
C THR A 11 -40.29 51.85 -2.27
N ALA A 12 -41.04 51.30 -1.36
CA ALA A 12 -40.72 50.03 -0.70
C ALA A 12 -41.07 48.86 -1.61
N SER A 13 -40.09 48.14 -2.11
CA SER A 13 -40.25 46.83 -2.71
C SER A 13 -40.14 45.78 -1.62
N ALA A 14 -41.22 45.05 -1.37
CA ALA A 14 -41.24 43.91 -0.48
C ALA A 14 -40.59 42.72 -1.20
N ALA A 15 -39.40 42.34 -0.80
CA ALA A 15 -38.78 41.04 -1.15
C ALA A 15 -39.31 39.98 -0.19
N ALA A 16 -40.04 39.01 -0.71
CA ALA A 16 -40.45 37.81 0.01
C ALA A 16 -39.22 36.90 0.16
N LEU A 17 -38.70 36.78 1.37
CA LEU A 17 -37.74 35.70 1.72
C LEU A 17 -38.55 34.39 1.80
N LEU A 18 -38.35 33.51 0.86
CA LEU A 18 -38.64 32.09 1.00
C LEU A 18 -37.50 31.47 1.81
N THR A 19 -37.74 31.20 3.08
CA THR A 19 -36.89 30.29 3.87
C THR A 19 -37.14 28.89 3.40
N ALA A 20 -36.21 28.34 2.62
CA ALA A 20 -36.13 26.91 2.38
C ALA A 20 -35.65 26.26 3.69
N VAL A 21 -36.53 25.50 4.32
CA VAL A 21 -36.15 24.55 5.38
C VAL A 21 -35.47 23.39 4.68
N ALA A 22 -34.15 23.33 4.74
CA ALA A 22 -33.40 22.18 4.36
C ALA A 22 -33.74 21.04 5.34
N GLY A 23 -34.56 20.11 4.91
CA GLY A 23 -34.75 18.82 5.57
C GLY A 23 -33.49 18.00 5.33
N CYS A 24 -32.85 17.50 6.39
CA CYS A 24 -31.87 16.43 6.31
C CYS A 24 -32.58 15.17 5.79
N GLY A 25 -32.43 14.92 4.51
CA GLY A 25 -32.74 13.66 3.86
C GLY A 25 -31.47 13.24 3.13
N SER A 26 -30.94 12.05 3.42
CA SER A 26 -29.94 11.38 2.61
C SER A 26 -30.55 11.16 1.21
N GLY A 27 -30.23 12.02 0.27
CA GLY A 27 -30.64 11.88 -1.12
C GLY A 27 -29.40 12.06 -1.99
N THR A 28 -29.30 11.24 -3.00
CA THR A 28 -28.27 11.30 -4.05
C THR A 28 -28.05 12.75 -4.48
N GLU A 29 -26.83 13.26 -4.38
CA GLU A 29 -26.48 14.57 -4.93
C GLU A 29 -26.48 14.48 -6.46
N THR A 30 -27.50 15.05 -7.07
CA THR A 30 -27.60 15.11 -8.54
C THR A 30 -27.14 16.50 -8.96
N SER A 31 -26.18 16.56 -9.88
CA SER A 31 -25.73 17.81 -10.47
C SER A 31 -26.87 18.58 -11.17
N ALA A 32 -26.66 19.86 -11.48
CA ALA A 32 -27.62 20.67 -12.25
C ALA A 32 -27.89 20.08 -13.66
N THR A 33 -27.06 19.16 -14.14
CA THR A 33 -27.15 18.44 -15.40
C THR A 33 -27.93 17.12 -15.29
N GLY A 34 -28.24 16.65 -14.07
CA GLY A 34 -28.91 15.36 -13.80
C GLY A 34 -27.96 14.18 -13.68
N GLU A 35 -26.64 14.43 -13.62
CA GLU A 35 -25.59 13.44 -13.36
C GLU A 35 -25.58 13.03 -11.89
N VAL A 36 -25.28 11.76 -11.62
CA VAL A 36 -24.96 11.30 -10.27
C VAL A 36 -23.52 11.71 -9.94
N VAL A 37 -23.36 12.39 -8.81
CA VAL A 37 -22.05 12.88 -8.36
C VAL A 37 -21.58 12.02 -7.21
N VAL A 38 -20.34 11.52 -7.29
CA VAL A 38 -19.66 10.80 -6.22
C VAL A 38 -18.37 11.53 -5.84
N THR A 39 -18.09 11.56 -4.54
CA THR A 39 -16.91 12.23 -3.96
C THR A 39 -15.71 11.28 -3.94
N CYS A 40 -14.51 11.78 -4.29
CA CYS A 40 -13.26 11.02 -4.19
C CYS A 40 -12.23 11.76 -3.35
N ALA A 41 -11.79 11.14 -2.25
CA ALA A 41 -10.80 11.73 -1.33
C ALA A 41 -9.34 11.42 -1.69
N THR A 42 -9.09 10.55 -2.66
CA THR A 42 -7.74 10.20 -3.16
C THR A 42 -7.54 10.53 -4.64
N CYS A 43 -8.47 11.31 -5.23
CA CYS A 43 -8.39 11.78 -6.62
C CYS A 43 -7.97 13.26 -6.68
N GLN A 44 -7.05 13.69 -5.84
CA GLN A 44 -6.60 15.09 -5.80
C GLN A 44 -5.30 15.30 -6.59
N GLU A 45 -5.18 16.48 -7.20
CA GLU A 45 -3.94 16.85 -7.89
C GLU A 45 -2.74 16.83 -6.94
N SER A 46 -1.66 16.15 -7.33
CA SER A 46 -0.45 16.05 -6.52
C SER A 46 0.81 16.03 -7.41
N PRO A 47 1.61 17.09 -7.40
CA PRO A 47 2.84 17.13 -8.20
C PRO A 47 3.97 16.26 -7.64
N THR A 48 3.82 15.70 -6.44
CA THR A 48 4.86 14.98 -5.71
C THR A 48 4.51 13.52 -5.41
N ASP A 49 3.23 13.14 -5.53
CA ASP A 49 2.76 11.79 -5.32
C ASP A 49 2.18 11.24 -6.65
N PRO A 50 2.87 10.31 -7.31
CA PRO A 50 2.45 9.79 -8.61
C PRO A 50 1.12 9.01 -8.55
N PHE A 51 0.77 8.40 -7.42
CA PHE A 51 -0.49 7.69 -7.26
C PHE A 51 -1.67 8.65 -7.17
N LEU A 52 -1.57 9.70 -6.35
CA LEU A 52 -2.61 10.72 -6.25
C LEU A 52 -2.78 11.46 -7.58
N GLN A 53 -1.67 11.80 -8.25
CA GLN A 53 -1.70 12.45 -9.55
C GLN A 53 -2.38 11.57 -10.60
N TYR A 54 -2.02 10.28 -10.67
CA TYR A 54 -2.68 9.32 -11.57
C TYR A 54 -4.19 9.23 -11.30
N ASN A 55 -4.58 9.10 -10.02
CA ASN A 55 -5.99 9.02 -9.63
C ASN A 55 -6.78 10.27 -10.04
N TYR A 56 -6.17 11.46 -9.87
CA TYR A 56 -6.76 12.72 -10.32
C TYR A 56 -6.99 12.72 -11.84
N GLU A 57 -5.98 12.36 -12.62
CA GLU A 57 -6.08 12.30 -14.08
C GLU A 57 -7.06 11.23 -14.56
N ALA A 58 -7.12 10.07 -13.88
CA ALA A 58 -8.07 9.00 -14.17
C ALA A 58 -9.52 9.45 -13.90
N ALA A 59 -9.75 10.19 -12.80
CA ALA A 59 -11.06 10.77 -12.51
C ALA A 59 -11.50 11.76 -13.62
N GLN A 60 -10.58 12.54 -14.17
CA GLN A 60 -10.89 13.43 -15.31
C GLN A 60 -11.27 12.63 -16.56
N ARG A 61 -10.52 11.55 -16.90
CA ARG A 61 -10.85 10.67 -18.04
C ARG A 61 -12.20 9.97 -17.84
N PHE A 62 -12.48 9.50 -16.61
CA PHE A 62 -13.79 8.94 -16.25
C PHE A 62 -14.92 9.94 -16.49
N ASN A 63 -14.78 11.18 -16.00
CA ASN A 63 -15.77 12.24 -16.16
C ASN A 63 -16.03 12.58 -17.64
N GLU A 64 -14.99 12.54 -18.47
CA GLU A 64 -15.14 12.71 -19.92
C GLU A 64 -15.90 11.55 -20.57
N GLN A 65 -15.57 10.31 -20.20
CA GLN A 65 -16.17 9.11 -20.77
C GLN A 65 -17.64 8.93 -20.37
N TYR A 66 -17.99 9.27 -19.13
CA TYR A 66 -19.33 9.09 -18.56
C TYR A 66 -20.13 10.38 -18.45
N ALA A 67 -19.73 11.43 -19.21
CA ALA A 67 -20.40 12.71 -19.20
C ALA A 67 -21.91 12.59 -19.40
N GLY A 68 -22.69 13.22 -18.54
CA GLY A 68 -24.15 13.17 -18.53
C GLY A 68 -24.74 11.97 -17.79
N GLN A 69 -23.92 11.09 -17.20
CA GLN A 69 -24.35 9.95 -16.38
C GLN A 69 -23.75 10.04 -14.98
N TYR A 70 -22.43 10.04 -14.88
CA TYR A 70 -21.68 10.04 -13.63
C TYR A 70 -20.61 11.13 -13.63
N GLN A 71 -20.31 11.65 -12.43
CA GLN A 71 -19.23 12.60 -12.21
C GLN A 71 -18.52 12.26 -10.91
N VAL A 72 -17.20 12.18 -10.94
CA VAL A 72 -16.33 12.09 -9.75
C VAL A 72 -15.88 13.51 -9.40
N GLU A 73 -16.22 13.95 -8.20
CA GLU A 73 -15.74 15.22 -7.62
C GLU A 73 -14.63 14.95 -6.61
N THR A 74 -13.50 15.63 -6.79
CA THR A 74 -12.40 15.59 -5.84
C THR A 74 -12.76 16.36 -4.59
N ILE A 75 -12.58 15.77 -3.43
CA ILE A 75 -12.64 16.46 -2.14
C ILE A 75 -11.24 16.61 -1.56
N GLU A 76 -10.97 17.78 -0.94
CA GLU A 76 -9.68 17.98 -0.28
C GLU A 76 -9.50 17.02 0.89
N ASN A 77 -8.42 16.25 0.85
CA ASN A 77 -8.00 15.39 1.93
C ASN A 77 -6.53 15.70 2.27
N PRO A 78 -6.26 16.42 3.37
CA PRO A 78 -4.91 16.74 3.78
C PRO A 78 -4.07 15.51 4.18
N ASN A 79 -4.74 14.38 4.39
CA ASN A 79 -4.14 13.09 4.77
C ASN A 79 -4.30 12.04 3.65
N ALA A 80 -4.39 12.45 2.38
CA ALA A 80 -4.57 11.52 1.25
C ALA A 80 -3.36 10.60 1.05
N GLY A 81 -2.15 11.04 1.46
CA GLY A 81 -0.95 10.21 1.49
C GLY A 81 -1.09 9.00 2.42
N SER A 82 -0.05 8.20 2.56
CA SER A 82 -0.03 7.03 3.43
C SER A 82 0.27 7.38 4.89
N GLY A 83 -0.08 6.49 5.83
CA GLY A 83 0.32 6.54 7.23
C GLY A 83 -0.81 6.57 8.25
N ASP A 84 -0.43 6.59 9.53
CA ASP A 84 -1.37 6.51 10.67
C ASP A 84 -2.39 7.66 10.69
N ASP A 85 -2.00 8.85 10.22
CA ASP A 85 -2.88 10.02 10.16
C ASP A 85 -4.04 9.82 9.18
N ARG A 86 -3.80 9.10 8.06
CA ARG A 86 -4.81 8.76 7.07
C ARG A 86 -5.86 7.81 7.65
N LEU A 87 -5.43 6.73 8.30
CA LEU A 87 -6.34 5.79 8.94
C LEU A 87 -7.21 6.48 9.99
N GLN A 88 -6.61 7.27 10.89
CA GLN A 88 -7.35 8.02 11.91
C GLN A 88 -8.34 9.02 11.30
N TYR A 89 -7.99 9.63 10.18
CA TYR A 89 -8.89 10.53 9.46
C TYR A 89 -10.15 9.78 8.99
N TYR A 90 -10.01 8.65 8.30
CA TYR A 90 -11.16 7.88 7.83
C TYR A 90 -11.97 7.23 8.96
N GLN A 91 -11.32 6.78 10.03
CA GLN A 91 -12.04 6.29 11.21
C GLN A 91 -12.94 7.36 11.83
N ARG A 92 -12.47 8.61 11.91
CA ARG A 92 -13.31 9.74 12.39
C ARG A 92 -14.50 10.00 11.46
N LEU A 93 -14.30 9.96 10.15
CA LEU A 93 -15.38 10.12 9.18
C LEU A 93 -16.38 8.97 9.25
N ALA A 94 -15.92 7.73 9.41
CA ALA A 94 -16.77 6.56 9.58
C ALA A 94 -17.69 6.69 10.81
N LEU A 95 -17.14 7.18 11.94
CA LEU A 95 -17.91 7.42 13.16
C LEU A 95 -18.96 8.54 12.99
N ALA A 96 -18.63 9.55 12.18
CA ALA A 96 -19.54 10.64 11.85
C ALA A 96 -20.63 10.24 10.82
N GLY A 97 -20.40 9.18 10.06
CA GLY A 97 -21.24 8.79 8.91
C GLY A 97 -20.97 9.60 7.65
N ASP A 98 -19.78 10.20 7.55
CA ASP A 98 -19.36 11.15 6.50
C ASP A 98 -18.20 10.59 5.67
N LEU A 99 -18.12 9.25 5.48
CA LEU A 99 -17.11 8.67 4.60
C LEU A 99 -17.31 9.17 3.15
N PRO A 100 -16.22 9.43 2.41
CA PRO A 100 -16.28 9.68 0.98
C PRO A 100 -16.87 8.48 0.22
N ASP A 101 -17.45 8.73 -0.95
CA ASP A 101 -17.97 7.65 -1.79
C ASP A 101 -16.84 6.78 -2.35
N LEU A 102 -15.69 7.40 -2.67
CA LEU A 102 -14.50 6.74 -3.19
C LEU A 102 -13.25 7.21 -2.45
N PHE A 103 -12.41 6.26 -2.06
CA PHE A 103 -11.07 6.52 -1.52
C PHE A 103 -10.24 5.25 -1.58
N GLN A 104 -8.95 5.37 -1.32
CA GLN A 104 -8.03 4.23 -1.31
C GLN A 104 -7.49 3.97 0.08
N LEU A 105 -7.38 2.69 0.41
CA LEU A 105 -6.74 2.20 1.62
C LEU A 105 -5.77 1.08 1.28
N ASN A 106 -4.71 0.95 2.05
CA ASN A 106 -3.90 -0.26 2.01
C ASN A 106 -4.56 -1.42 2.80
N SER A 107 -4.09 -2.63 2.60
CA SER A 107 -4.68 -3.83 3.22
C SER A 107 -4.77 -3.77 4.75
N GLY A 108 -3.75 -3.23 5.43
CA GLY A 108 -3.78 -3.07 6.89
C GLY A 108 -4.83 -2.04 7.35
N GLU A 109 -5.00 -0.95 6.60
CA GLU A 109 -6.03 0.06 6.88
C GLU A 109 -7.44 -0.46 6.59
N ILE A 110 -7.63 -1.25 5.52
CA ILE A 110 -8.91 -1.90 5.20
C ILE A 110 -9.34 -2.79 6.37
N LYS A 111 -8.43 -3.61 6.89
CA LYS A 111 -8.69 -4.47 8.03
C LYS A 111 -9.07 -3.69 9.30
N ALA A 112 -8.42 -2.57 9.54
CA ALA A 112 -8.76 -1.68 10.65
C ALA A 112 -10.12 -0.96 10.45
N MET A 113 -10.48 -0.66 9.20
CA MET A 113 -11.75 0.00 8.86
C MET A 113 -12.92 -0.96 8.79
N GLU A 114 -12.71 -2.24 8.52
CA GLU A 114 -13.73 -3.30 8.55
C GLU A 114 -14.55 -3.26 9.84
N GLN A 115 -13.88 -3.08 10.97
CA GLN A 115 -14.52 -3.03 12.29
C GLN A 115 -15.51 -1.87 12.44
N THR A 116 -15.46 -0.86 11.59
CA THR A 116 -16.40 0.25 11.61
C THR A 116 -17.77 -0.12 11.06
N GLY A 117 -17.86 -1.20 10.24
CA GLY A 117 -19.06 -1.62 9.53
C GLY A 117 -19.60 -0.56 8.57
N ARG A 118 -18.72 0.32 8.03
CA ARG A 118 -19.07 1.45 7.17
C ARG A 118 -18.55 1.34 5.75
N LEU A 119 -17.76 0.31 5.44
CA LEU A 119 -17.30 0.07 4.08
C LEU A 119 -18.38 -0.67 3.28
N HIS A 120 -18.47 -0.35 2.00
CA HIS A 120 -19.30 -1.09 1.06
C HIS A 120 -18.68 -2.46 0.75
N ASP A 121 -19.53 -3.49 0.68
CA ASP A 121 -19.14 -4.84 0.28
C ASP A 121 -19.32 -5.03 -1.23
N PHE A 122 -18.22 -5.21 -1.96
CA PHE A 122 -18.23 -5.43 -3.42
C PHE A 122 -18.47 -6.88 -3.83
N ALA A 123 -18.53 -7.86 -2.91
CA ALA A 123 -18.77 -9.26 -3.26
C ALA A 123 -20.02 -9.46 -4.12
N PRO A 124 -21.19 -8.84 -3.82
CA PRO A 124 -22.37 -8.96 -4.67
C PRO A 124 -22.18 -8.43 -6.10
N SER A 125 -21.41 -7.35 -6.29
CA SER A 125 -21.14 -6.80 -7.63
C SER A 125 -20.23 -7.71 -8.45
N LEU A 126 -19.23 -8.33 -7.82
CA LEU A 126 -18.35 -9.31 -8.46
C LEU A 126 -19.10 -10.59 -8.81
N GLU A 127 -20.01 -11.07 -7.93
CA GLU A 127 -20.86 -12.22 -8.20
C GLU A 127 -21.84 -11.95 -9.37
N ALA A 128 -22.35 -10.72 -9.48
CA ALA A 128 -23.28 -10.33 -10.54
C ALA A 128 -22.59 -10.16 -11.91
N ASP A 129 -21.30 -9.85 -11.93
CA ASP A 129 -20.49 -9.64 -13.14
C ASP A 129 -19.24 -10.54 -13.13
N ALA A 130 -19.46 -11.82 -13.40
CA ALA A 130 -18.38 -12.81 -13.42
C ALA A 130 -17.32 -12.52 -14.51
N GLU A 131 -17.71 -11.86 -15.63
CA GLU A 131 -16.75 -11.49 -16.67
C GLU A 131 -15.74 -10.46 -16.17
N TRP A 132 -16.20 -9.48 -15.41
CA TRP A 132 -15.33 -8.53 -14.74
C TRP A 132 -14.49 -9.18 -13.63
N ALA A 133 -15.10 -9.98 -12.76
CA ALA A 133 -14.42 -10.69 -11.69
C ALA A 133 -13.27 -11.59 -12.20
N ASP A 134 -13.51 -12.31 -13.32
CA ASP A 134 -12.53 -13.22 -13.95
C ASP A 134 -11.32 -12.49 -14.58
N THR A 135 -11.37 -11.15 -14.72
CA THR A 135 -10.20 -10.38 -15.18
C THR A 135 -9.10 -10.32 -14.15
N PHE A 136 -9.42 -10.37 -12.86
CA PHE A 136 -8.46 -10.29 -11.78
C PHE A 136 -7.64 -11.58 -11.63
N TYR A 137 -6.43 -11.44 -11.09
CA TYR A 137 -5.66 -12.59 -10.64
C TYR A 137 -6.29 -13.20 -9.39
N ASP A 138 -6.17 -14.52 -9.23
CA ASP A 138 -6.86 -15.26 -8.16
C ASP A 138 -6.53 -14.74 -6.74
N GLN A 139 -5.28 -14.33 -6.50
CA GLN A 139 -4.83 -13.80 -5.20
C GLN A 139 -5.03 -12.29 -5.04
N ALA A 140 -5.59 -11.60 -6.04
CA ALA A 140 -5.71 -10.13 -5.99
C ALA A 140 -6.61 -9.63 -4.85
N PHE A 141 -7.52 -10.46 -4.37
CA PHE A 141 -8.48 -10.12 -3.31
C PHE A 141 -8.08 -10.63 -1.92
N ASP A 142 -7.05 -11.47 -1.78
CA ASP A 142 -6.71 -12.15 -0.52
C ASP A 142 -6.55 -11.19 0.67
N ALA A 143 -5.86 -10.07 0.44
CA ALA A 143 -5.63 -9.04 1.45
C ALA A 143 -6.80 -8.06 1.65
N LEU A 144 -7.84 -8.15 0.83
CA LEU A 144 -8.96 -7.20 0.73
C LEU A 144 -10.30 -7.83 1.10
N THR A 145 -10.29 -9.12 1.46
CA THR A 145 -11.47 -9.91 1.80
C THR A 145 -11.57 -10.11 3.30
N GLY A 146 -12.75 -9.86 3.84
CA GLY A 146 -13.07 -10.13 5.24
C GLY A 146 -13.30 -11.62 5.54
N PRO A 147 -13.32 -12.02 6.82
CA PRO A 147 -13.41 -13.42 7.24
C PRO A 147 -14.72 -14.12 6.83
N ASP A 148 -15.78 -13.36 6.60
CA ASP A 148 -17.09 -13.88 6.19
C ASP A 148 -17.31 -13.78 4.65
N GLY A 149 -16.25 -13.51 3.88
CA GLY A 149 -16.26 -13.45 2.41
C GLY A 149 -16.68 -12.11 1.82
N GLN A 150 -16.82 -11.06 2.62
CA GLN A 150 -17.02 -9.70 2.12
C GLN A 150 -15.77 -9.24 1.37
N VAL A 151 -15.95 -8.54 0.26
CA VAL A 151 -14.86 -7.88 -0.48
C VAL A 151 -14.92 -6.39 -0.21
N TRP A 152 -14.03 -5.91 0.66
CA TRP A 152 -14.03 -4.53 1.13
C TRP A 152 -13.39 -3.53 0.18
N ALA A 153 -12.64 -4.01 -0.82
CA ALA A 153 -12.02 -3.16 -1.80
C ALA A 153 -11.83 -3.86 -3.15
N ILE A 154 -11.85 -3.08 -4.23
CA ILE A 154 -11.40 -3.53 -5.54
C ILE A 154 -9.89 -3.28 -5.67
N PRO A 155 -9.08 -4.32 -5.99
CA PRO A 155 -7.63 -4.20 -6.06
C PRO A 155 -7.17 -3.12 -7.04
N GLN A 156 -6.21 -2.31 -6.61
CA GLN A 156 -5.57 -1.32 -7.47
C GLN A 156 -4.29 -1.85 -8.12
N GLN A 157 -3.60 -2.76 -7.45
CA GLN A 157 -2.32 -3.31 -7.86
C GLN A 157 -2.10 -4.71 -7.30
N ARG A 158 -1.21 -5.47 -7.94
CA ARG A 158 -0.70 -6.75 -7.46
C ARG A 158 0.81 -6.75 -7.65
N ASP A 159 1.55 -6.57 -6.57
CA ASP A 159 2.99 -6.37 -6.63
C ASP A 159 3.76 -7.55 -6.04
N ALA A 160 4.88 -7.88 -6.66
CA ALA A 160 5.95 -8.64 -6.02
C ALA A 160 6.93 -7.67 -5.36
N ILE A 161 7.32 -7.97 -4.14
CA ILE A 161 8.21 -7.15 -3.33
C ILE A 161 9.52 -7.90 -3.12
N GLY A 162 10.65 -7.26 -3.45
CA GLY A 162 11.95 -7.87 -3.32
C GLY A 162 13.02 -6.89 -2.84
N ILE A 163 14.25 -7.16 -3.20
CA ILE A 163 15.40 -6.41 -2.75
C ILE A 163 16.02 -5.69 -3.95
N TYR A 164 16.01 -4.35 -3.92
CA TYR A 164 16.80 -3.54 -4.84
C TYR A 164 18.23 -3.45 -4.31
N TYR A 165 19.21 -3.55 -5.21
CA TYR A 165 20.61 -3.54 -4.85
C TYR A 165 21.45 -2.69 -5.81
N ASN A 166 22.53 -2.08 -5.28
CA ASN A 166 23.48 -1.31 -6.07
C ASN A 166 24.56 -2.27 -6.64
N THR A 167 24.55 -2.45 -7.95
CA THR A 167 25.45 -3.36 -8.68
C THR A 167 26.91 -3.01 -8.49
N GLU A 168 27.28 -1.72 -8.48
CA GLU A 168 28.67 -1.28 -8.29
C GLU A 168 29.18 -1.58 -6.87
N LEU A 169 28.31 -1.45 -5.85
CA LEU A 169 28.69 -1.80 -4.46
C LEU A 169 28.85 -3.32 -4.28
N LEU A 170 27.98 -4.12 -4.92
CA LEU A 170 28.13 -5.59 -4.93
C LEU A 170 29.42 -6.00 -5.63
N GLU A 171 29.70 -5.48 -6.84
CA GLU A 171 30.94 -5.75 -7.57
C GLU A 171 32.18 -5.36 -6.76
N ALA A 172 32.17 -4.21 -6.08
CA ALA A 172 33.24 -3.77 -5.19
C ALA A 172 33.45 -4.72 -3.99
N ALA A 173 32.40 -5.39 -3.53
CA ALA A 173 32.46 -6.43 -2.50
C ALA A 173 32.80 -7.83 -3.07
N GLY A 174 32.96 -7.96 -4.39
CA GLY A 174 33.38 -9.21 -5.05
C GLY A 174 32.23 -10.09 -5.52
N TYR A 175 31.02 -9.54 -5.66
CA TYR A 175 29.84 -10.24 -6.11
C TYR A 175 29.35 -9.72 -7.45
N ASP A 176 29.30 -10.57 -8.47
CA ASP A 176 28.79 -10.24 -9.81
C ASP A 176 27.25 -10.35 -9.88
N GLU A 177 26.63 -11.13 -8.96
CA GLU A 177 25.19 -11.37 -8.86
C GLU A 177 24.72 -11.23 -7.41
N PHE A 178 23.44 -10.99 -7.21
CA PHE A 178 22.85 -10.93 -5.88
C PHE A 178 22.86 -12.33 -5.23
N PRO A 179 23.17 -12.47 -3.92
CA PRO A 179 23.21 -13.75 -3.21
C PRO A 179 21.92 -14.56 -3.35
N ALA A 180 22.04 -15.85 -3.63
CA ALA A 180 20.91 -16.76 -3.73
C ALA A 180 20.46 -17.30 -2.36
N THR A 181 21.34 -17.26 -1.37
CA THR A 181 21.06 -17.76 -0.01
C THR A 181 21.30 -16.68 1.04
N TRP A 182 20.61 -16.80 2.19
CA TRP A 182 20.82 -15.90 3.33
C TRP A 182 22.24 -15.99 3.92
N ASP A 183 22.89 -17.15 3.84
CA ASP A 183 24.26 -17.31 4.31
C ASP A 183 25.23 -16.54 3.39
N GLU A 184 25.06 -16.62 2.07
CA GLU A 184 25.82 -15.80 1.11
C GLU A 184 25.54 -14.29 1.28
N PHE A 185 24.30 -13.92 1.62
CA PHE A 185 23.96 -12.55 1.90
C PHE A 185 24.69 -12.02 3.16
N GLU A 186 24.84 -12.85 4.19
CA GLU A 186 25.63 -12.48 5.38
C GLU A 186 27.12 -12.33 5.06
N ASP A 187 27.68 -13.18 4.20
CA ASP A 187 29.06 -13.04 3.72
C ASP A 187 29.25 -11.70 2.96
N LEU A 188 28.31 -11.36 2.07
CA LEU A 188 28.27 -10.06 1.39
C LEU A 188 28.15 -8.91 2.42
N ALA A 189 27.27 -9.03 3.41
CA ALA A 189 27.05 -8.00 4.43
C ALA A 189 28.32 -7.75 5.27
N ALA A 190 29.04 -8.80 5.61
CA ALA A 190 30.31 -8.69 6.34
C ALA A 190 31.39 -7.97 5.49
N GLU A 191 31.47 -8.27 4.17
CA GLU A 191 32.40 -7.60 3.26
C GLU A 191 32.04 -6.13 3.08
N LEU A 192 30.77 -5.79 2.82
CA LEU A 192 30.28 -4.40 2.71
C LEU A 192 30.57 -3.59 3.98
N LYS A 193 30.31 -4.17 5.16
CA LYS A 193 30.65 -3.55 6.44
C LYS A 193 32.16 -3.30 6.58
N SER A 194 33.03 -4.23 6.12
CA SER A 194 34.48 -4.04 6.14
C SER A 194 34.92 -2.84 5.30
N GLN A 195 34.17 -2.51 4.28
CA GLN A 195 34.36 -1.36 3.37
C GLN A 195 33.68 -0.08 3.89
N GLY A 196 33.01 -0.14 5.05
CA GLY A 196 32.31 1.00 5.67
C GLY A 196 30.96 1.29 5.03
N LYS A 197 30.36 0.30 4.36
CA LYS A 197 29.02 0.38 3.77
C LYS A 197 27.99 -0.34 4.64
N ILE A 198 26.73 0.10 4.56
CA ILE A 198 25.57 -0.57 5.12
C ILE A 198 25.15 -1.66 4.12
N ALA A 199 24.93 -2.88 4.59
CA ALA A 199 24.47 -3.94 3.71
C ALA A 199 22.98 -3.76 3.35
N LEU A 200 22.15 -3.52 4.36
CA LEU A 200 20.70 -3.51 4.23
C LEU A 200 20.10 -2.27 4.89
N ALA A 201 19.39 -1.44 4.12
CA ALA A 201 18.68 -0.28 4.63
C ALA A 201 17.26 -0.67 5.05
N LEU A 202 16.92 -0.42 6.32
CA LEU A 202 15.61 -0.72 6.91
C LEU A 202 15.02 0.52 7.60
N ASP A 203 13.72 0.50 7.83
CA ASP A 203 13.00 1.41 8.73
C ASP A 203 12.62 0.71 10.05
N GLY A 204 11.97 1.43 10.94
CA GLY A 204 11.48 0.86 12.20
C GLY A 204 10.14 0.13 12.09
N ASP A 205 9.61 -0.03 10.90
CA ASP A 205 8.23 -0.49 10.69
C ASP A 205 8.10 -1.46 9.50
N TRP A 206 7.78 -0.94 8.32
CA TRP A 206 7.37 -1.74 7.17
C TRP A 206 8.50 -2.58 6.59
N ALA A 207 9.66 -1.97 6.29
CA ALA A 207 10.77 -2.69 5.68
C ALA A 207 11.37 -3.76 6.61
N THR A 208 11.40 -3.50 7.93
CA THR A 208 11.88 -4.49 8.91
C THR A 208 10.92 -5.67 9.01
N LYS A 209 9.59 -5.44 9.02
CA LYS A 209 8.60 -6.53 8.99
C LYS A 209 8.57 -7.27 7.65
N LEU A 210 8.88 -6.58 6.54
CA LEU A 210 9.05 -7.23 5.25
C LEU A 210 10.22 -8.22 5.30
N MET A 211 11.39 -7.79 5.78
CA MET A 211 12.55 -8.70 5.94
C MET A 211 12.28 -9.84 6.90
N TRP A 212 11.49 -9.61 7.97
CA TRP A 212 11.04 -10.67 8.85
C TRP A 212 10.14 -11.69 8.10
N ALA A 213 9.21 -11.19 7.28
CA ALA A 213 8.38 -12.06 6.44
C ALA A 213 9.20 -12.81 5.40
N ASP A 214 10.21 -12.19 4.78
CA ASP A 214 11.10 -12.85 3.82
C ASP A 214 11.92 -13.97 4.47
N LEU A 215 12.47 -13.72 5.64
CA LEU A 215 13.20 -14.72 6.43
C LEU A 215 12.30 -15.88 6.88
N ILE A 216 11.02 -15.63 7.16
CA ILE A 216 10.05 -16.70 7.47
C ILE A 216 9.64 -17.39 6.18
N GLY A 217 9.14 -16.63 5.18
CA GLY A 217 8.48 -17.14 3.99
C GLY A 217 9.36 -18.00 3.10
N THR A 218 10.68 -17.79 3.10
CA THR A 218 11.67 -18.61 2.39
C THR A 218 12.05 -19.88 3.13
N GLN A 219 11.35 -20.25 4.21
CA GLN A 219 11.45 -21.55 4.89
C GLN A 219 10.28 -22.48 4.49
N PRO A 220 10.44 -23.80 4.55
CA PRO A 220 9.43 -24.75 4.06
C PRO A 220 8.02 -24.60 4.68
N SER A 221 7.90 -24.12 5.93
CA SER A 221 6.62 -23.87 6.61
C SER A 221 6.23 -22.39 6.64
N GLY A 222 7.08 -21.52 6.09
CA GLY A 222 6.94 -20.07 6.31
C GLY A 222 5.71 -19.46 5.63
N ALA A 223 5.38 -19.88 4.42
CA ALA A 223 4.19 -19.41 3.73
C ALA A 223 2.90 -19.81 4.48
N GLU A 224 2.85 -21.02 5.07
CA GLU A 224 1.73 -21.47 5.90
C GLU A 224 1.59 -20.62 7.16
N PHE A 225 2.70 -20.31 7.85
CA PHE A 225 2.66 -19.41 9.00
C PHE A 225 2.16 -18.01 8.60
N LEU A 226 2.72 -17.40 7.56
CA LEU A 226 2.33 -16.04 7.14
C LEU A 226 0.89 -15.98 6.61
N GLY A 227 0.37 -17.07 6.05
CA GLY A 227 -1.00 -17.17 5.57
C GLY A 227 -2.01 -17.42 6.69
N GLN A 228 -1.75 -18.39 7.57
CA GLN A 228 -2.70 -18.88 8.55
C GLN A 228 -2.15 -18.91 9.98
N GLY A 229 -0.92 -19.38 10.18
CA GLY A 229 -0.34 -19.53 11.52
C GLY A 229 -0.22 -18.21 12.28
N ILE A 230 -0.07 -17.09 11.58
CA ILE A 230 0.05 -15.75 12.18
C ILE A 230 -1.22 -15.32 12.95
N VAL A 231 -2.38 -15.96 12.68
CA VAL A 231 -3.64 -15.72 13.40
C VAL A 231 -4.06 -16.91 14.27
N ASP A 232 -3.57 -18.11 13.98
CA ASP A 232 -4.02 -19.34 14.64
C ASP A 232 -3.15 -19.73 15.84
N LEU A 233 -1.86 -19.35 15.84
CA LEU A 233 -0.96 -19.66 16.96
C LEU A 233 -1.20 -18.74 18.15
N GLU A 234 -1.29 -19.35 19.34
CA GLU A 234 -1.39 -18.60 20.62
C GLU A 234 -0.04 -17.98 21.02
N ASP A 235 1.06 -18.57 20.58
CA ASP A 235 2.43 -18.06 20.71
C ASP A 235 3.24 -18.32 19.44
N TRP A 236 3.74 -17.26 18.81
CA TRP A 236 4.55 -17.36 17.60
C TRP A 236 5.94 -17.97 17.87
N GLY A 237 6.37 -18.00 19.12
CA GLY A 237 7.55 -18.73 19.58
C GLY A 237 7.46 -20.25 19.45
N ASP A 238 6.24 -20.78 19.26
CA ASP A 238 6.05 -22.22 18.99
C ASP A 238 6.45 -22.65 17.57
N ASP A 239 6.61 -21.68 16.62
CA ASP A 239 7.06 -21.98 15.25
C ASP A 239 8.58 -21.77 15.10
N PRO A 240 9.35 -22.86 14.80
CA PRO A 240 10.81 -22.76 14.67
C PRO A 240 11.27 -21.85 13.51
N ALA A 241 10.46 -21.67 12.45
CA ALA A 241 10.79 -20.77 11.36
C ALA A 241 10.71 -19.32 11.78
N VAL A 242 9.71 -18.99 12.61
CA VAL A 242 9.54 -17.64 13.18
C VAL A 242 10.68 -17.31 14.16
N VAL A 243 11.01 -18.25 15.07
CA VAL A 243 12.13 -18.08 16.01
C VAL A 243 13.43 -17.82 15.25
N ARG A 244 13.76 -18.68 14.29
CA ARG A 244 14.99 -18.54 13.49
C ARG A 244 15.06 -17.22 12.72
N ALA A 245 13.97 -16.80 12.09
CA ALA A 245 13.90 -15.55 11.35
C ALA A 245 14.08 -14.33 12.27
N THR A 246 13.44 -14.36 13.44
CA THR A 246 13.49 -13.31 14.44
C THR A 246 14.90 -13.13 15.00
N GLU A 247 15.57 -14.23 15.33
CA GLU A 247 16.96 -14.23 15.82
C GLU A 247 17.91 -13.70 14.74
N ARG A 248 17.80 -14.19 13.49
CA ARG A 248 18.67 -13.76 12.40
C ARG A 248 18.52 -12.26 12.12
N LEU A 249 17.31 -11.75 12.06
CA LEU A 249 17.08 -10.31 11.84
C LEU A 249 17.65 -9.46 12.97
N ARG A 250 17.52 -9.88 14.24
CA ARG A 250 18.17 -9.21 15.37
C ARG A 250 19.70 -9.22 15.23
N ASP A 251 20.26 -10.37 14.85
CA ASP A 251 21.70 -10.52 14.70
C ASP A 251 22.26 -9.57 13.65
N TRP A 252 21.57 -9.34 12.52
CA TRP A 252 21.96 -8.34 11.52
C TRP A 252 22.02 -6.91 12.08
N HIS A 253 21.10 -6.55 12.98
CA HIS A 253 21.17 -5.28 13.69
C HIS A 253 22.37 -5.21 14.64
N THR A 254 22.61 -6.25 15.42
CA THR A 254 23.70 -6.26 16.41
C THR A 254 25.07 -6.37 15.76
N GLU A 255 25.17 -7.07 14.63
CA GLU A 255 26.37 -7.13 13.80
C GLU A 255 26.62 -5.85 13.02
N GLY A 256 25.66 -4.91 12.96
CA GLY A 256 25.78 -3.65 12.24
C GLY A 256 25.76 -3.79 10.72
N TYR A 257 24.98 -4.72 10.20
CA TYR A 257 24.69 -4.86 8.76
C TYR A 257 23.59 -3.93 8.31
N VAL A 258 22.80 -3.43 9.26
CA VAL A 258 21.65 -2.55 9.05
C VAL A 258 22.01 -1.12 9.46
N ASN A 259 21.33 -0.11 8.88
CA ASN A 259 21.51 1.28 9.27
C ASN A 259 21.16 1.52 10.75
N ALA A 260 21.93 2.38 11.40
CA ALA A 260 21.86 2.58 12.86
C ALA A 260 20.53 3.19 13.35
N ASP A 261 19.77 3.84 12.47
CA ASP A 261 18.47 4.48 12.72
C ASP A 261 17.26 3.61 12.31
N ALA A 262 17.48 2.35 11.95
CA ALA A 262 16.44 1.40 11.53
C ALA A 262 15.35 1.11 12.59
N PHE A 263 15.45 1.67 13.79
CA PHE A 263 14.43 1.58 14.84
C PHE A 263 13.40 2.70 14.82
N SER A 264 13.62 3.70 14.01
CA SER A 264 12.80 4.90 13.94
C SER A 264 12.48 5.26 12.51
N GLY A 265 11.43 6.02 12.33
CA GLY A 265 11.08 6.54 11.04
C GLY A 265 10.20 5.59 10.23
N ASP A 266 9.97 6.04 9.04
CA ASP A 266 9.09 5.44 8.06
C ASP A 266 9.88 4.95 6.83
N PHE A 267 9.16 4.62 5.78
CA PHE A 267 9.67 4.22 4.48
C PHE A 267 10.82 5.11 3.94
N GLN A 268 10.80 6.43 4.18
CA GLN A 268 11.87 7.33 3.71
C GLN A 268 13.19 7.09 4.44
N ASN A 269 13.15 6.61 5.68
CA ASN A 269 14.36 6.25 6.43
C ASN A 269 15.06 5.01 5.85
N ALA A 270 14.31 4.05 5.31
CA ALA A 270 14.89 2.93 4.58
C ALA A 270 15.43 3.36 3.21
N ALA A 271 14.71 4.24 2.50
CA ALA A 271 15.11 4.69 1.17
C ALA A 271 16.40 5.55 1.19
N ALA A 272 16.54 6.49 2.14
CA ALA A 272 17.58 7.49 2.14
C ALA A 272 19.02 6.94 2.08
N PRO A 273 19.44 5.93 2.89
CA PRO A 273 20.79 5.36 2.80
C PRO A 273 21.09 4.69 1.47
N TYR A 274 20.08 4.10 0.82
CA TYR A 274 20.23 3.53 -0.50
C TYR A 274 20.38 4.61 -1.57
N LEU A 275 19.54 5.64 -1.56
CA LEU A 275 19.57 6.75 -2.51
C LEU A 275 20.87 7.57 -2.44
N THR A 276 21.56 7.57 -1.31
CA THR A 276 22.86 8.21 -1.12
C THR A 276 24.05 7.26 -1.33
N GLU A 277 23.81 6.03 -1.78
CA GLU A 277 24.82 4.98 -1.98
C GLU A 277 25.61 4.66 -0.68
N GLU A 278 25.04 4.94 0.49
CA GLU A 278 25.58 4.52 1.79
C GLU A 278 25.23 3.05 2.08
N ALA A 279 24.02 2.62 1.66
CA ALA A 279 23.58 1.23 1.76
C ALA A 279 23.61 0.56 0.38
N ALA A 280 23.98 -0.73 0.37
CA ALA A 280 24.06 -1.53 -0.83
C ALA A 280 22.70 -2.10 -1.26
N THR A 281 21.79 -2.33 -0.31
CA THR A 281 20.48 -2.92 -0.60
C THR A 281 19.36 -2.24 0.17
N VAL A 282 18.14 -2.30 -0.40
CA VAL A 282 16.89 -1.85 0.24
C VAL A 282 15.74 -2.77 -0.20
N PRO A 283 14.97 -3.37 0.73
CA PRO A 283 13.78 -4.12 0.41
C PRO A 283 12.66 -3.15 0.04
N ASN A 284 12.01 -3.34 -1.10
CA ASN A 284 10.97 -2.44 -1.57
C ASN A 284 10.09 -3.06 -2.64
N GLY A 285 8.95 -2.41 -2.91
CA GLY A 285 8.06 -2.75 -4.01
C GLY A 285 8.34 -1.91 -5.28
N PRO A 286 7.64 -2.22 -6.38
CA PRO A 286 7.87 -1.60 -7.69
C PRO A 286 7.61 -0.08 -7.73
N TRP A 287 6.77 0.43 -6.83
CA TRP A 287 6.56 1.89 -6.67
C TRP A 287 7.85 2.65 -6.37
N PHE A 288 8.86 2.01 -5.74
CA PHE A 288 10.15 2.61 -5.43
C PHE A 288 10.83 3.22 -6.65
N VAL A 289 10.66 2.57 -7.80
CA VAL A 289 11.25 3.03 -9.07
C VAL A 289 10.74 4.41 -9.46
N LYS A 290 9.44 4.62 -9.41
CA LYS A 290 8.81 5.89 -9.84
C LYS A 290 8.77 6.95 -8.73
N THR A 291 8.86 6.56 -7.46
CA THR A 291 8.82 7.52 -6.36
C THR A 291 10.20 7.97 -5.89
N ASN A 292 11.22 7.11 -5.98
CA ASN A 292 12.51 7.34 -5.36
C ASN A 292 13.71 7.24 -6.34
N LEU A 293 13.68 6.32 -7.32
CA LEU A 293 14.77 6.14 -8.29
C LEU A 293 14.64 7.08 -9.52
N THR A 294 14.16 8.29 -9.31
CA THR A 294 14.04 9.27 -10.40
C THR A 294 15.37 9.99 -10.64
N PRO A 295 15.62 10.48 -11.86
CA PRO A 295 16.83 11.24 -12.16
C PRO A 295 17.04 12.47 -11.28
N GLU A 296 15.96 13.04 -10.74
CA GLU A 296 15.97 14.19 -9.85
C GLU A 296 16.34 13.82 -8.41
N ALA A 297 15.80 12.68 -7.91
CA ALA A 297 16.01 12.23 -6.54
C ALA A 297 17.35 11.51 -6.35
N ALA A 298 17.74 10.68 -7.33
CA ALA A 298 18.94 9.84 -7.27
C ALA A 298 19.64 9.78 -8.64
N PRO A 299 20.33 10.85 -9.09
CA PRO A 299 20.94 10.92 -10.40
C PRO A 299 21.93 9.77 -10.67
N GLY A 300 21.69 8.98 -11.72
CA GLY A 300 22.55 7.88 -12.14
C GLY A 300 22.49 6.62 -11.29
N LEU A 301 21.59 6.56 -10.28
CA LEU A 301 21.44 5.37 -9.45
C LEU A 301 20.55 4.32 -10.13
N TYR A 302 19.60 4.73 -10.96
CA TYR A 302 18.76 3.81 -11.72
C TYR A 302 19.58 2.80 -12.53
N GLU A 303 20.58 3.27 -13.26
CA GLU A 303 21.44 2.44 -14.09
C GLU A 303 22.35 1.49 -13.30
N LYS A 304 22.53 1.76 -12.01
CA LYS A 304 23.30 0.94 -11.08
C LYS A 304 22.42 0.04 -10.21
N THR A 305 21.10 0.13 -10.38
CA THR A 305 20.16 -0.63 -9.55
C THR A 305 19.79 -1.93 -10.24
N GLY A 306 20.00 -3.05 -9.54
CA GLY A 306 19.40 -4.34 -9.83
C GLY A 306 18.25 -4.66 -8.87
N TYR A 307 17.54 -5.72 -9.14
CA TYR A 307 16.51 -6.26 -8.25
C TYR A 307 16.66 -7.77 -8.12
N ALA A 308 16.24 -8.33 -6.99
CA ALA A 308 16.27 -9.75 -6.74
C ALA A 308 15.11 -10.18 -5.82
N PRO A 309 14.63 -11.43 -5.92
CA PRO A 309 13.81 -12.03 -4.89
C PRO A 309 14.59 -12.17 -3.58
N ALA A 310 13.88 -12.39 -2.49
CA ALA A 310 14.51 -12.72 -1.21
C ALA A 310 15.33 -14.01 -1.31
N PRO A 311 16.56 -14.04 -0.76
CA PRO A 311 17.38 -15.25 -0.72
C PRO A 311 16.68 -16.40 -0.02
N GLY A 312 17.05 -17.63 -0.38
CA GLY A 312 16.58 -18.83 0.28
C GLY A 312 17.44 -19.22 1.49
N TRP A 313 16.93 -20.14 2.29
CA TRP A 313 17.75 -20.82 3.31
C TRP A 313 18.62 -21.94 2.72
N THR A 314 18.33 -22.33 1.48
CA THR A 314 19.07 -23.30 0.67
C THR A 314 19.07 -22.84 -0.79
N ASP A 315 19.97 -23.38 -1.59
CA ASP A 315 20.00 -23.14 -3.04
C ASP A 315 18.63 -23.45 -3.66
N GLY A 316 18.14 -22.51 -4.48
CA GLY A 316 16.84 -22.60 -5.15
C GLY A 316 15.64 -22.24 -4.28
N GLY A 317 15.81 -22.06 -2.97
CA GLY A 317 14.73 -21.72 -2.04
C GLY A 317 14.42 -20.21 -1.97
N GLN A 318 14.66 -19.47 -3.04
CA GLN A 318 14.34 -18.04 -3.13
C GLN A 318 12.83 -17.81 -3.13
N GLY A 319 12.42 -16.63 -2.66
CA GLY A 319 11.00 -16.30 -2.56
C GLY A 319 10.69 -14.83 -2.72
N THR A 320 9.41 -14.51 -2.77
CA THR A 320 8.94 -13.12 -2.85
C THR A 320 7.61 -12.95 -2.13
N VAL A 321 7.43 -11.78 -1.54
CA VAL A 321 6.10 -11.33 -1.11
C VAL A 321 5.31 -10.93 -2.33
N VAL A 322 4.12 -11.52 -2.53
CA VAL A 322 3.12 -11.01 -3.47
C VAL A 322 1.96 -10.44 -2.68
N VAL A 323 1.57 -9.20 -3.00
CA VAL A 323 0.55 -8.48 -2.26
C VAL A 323 -0.29 -7.59 -3.18
N SER A 324 -1.59 -7.54 -2.91
CA SER A 324 -2.43 -6.44 -3.36
C SER A 324 -2.29 -5.32 -2.35
N GLY A 325 -1.39 -4.37 -2.64
CA GLY A 325 -0.94 -3.37 -1.67
C GLY A 325 -2.02 -2.38 -1.26
N ALA A 326 -2.92 -2.02 -2.18
CA ALA A 326 -4.00 -1.06 -1.98
C ALA A 326 -5.23 -1.42 -2.80
N GLY A 327 -6.38 -0.89 -2.40
CA GLY A 327 -7.65 -1.06 -3.11
C GLY A 327 -8.54 0.17 -3.02
N TRP A 328 -9.48 0.25 -3.96
CA TRP A 328 -10.56 1.21 -3.97
C TRP A 328 -11.65 0.77 -3.02
N VAL A 329 -11.92 1.56 -2.01
CA VAL A 329 -13.00 1.35 -1.03
C VAL A 329 -14.09 2.39 -1.22
N SER A 330 -15.30 2.07 -0.74
CA SER A 330 -16.43 2.98 -0.82
C SER A 330 -17.13 3.13 0.54
N GLY A 331 -17.53 4.38 0.84
CA GLY A 331 -18.42 4.73 1.92
C GLY A 331 -19.86 5.04 1.46
N ALA A 332 -20.13 4.96 0.15
CA ALA A 332 -21.45 5.22 -0.43
C ALA A 332 -22.52 4.27 0.10
N THR A 333 -23.73 4.78 0.27
CA THR A 333 -24.88 4.00 0.76
C THR A 333 -26.13 4.18 -0.11
N ASP A 334 -26.15 5.20 -0.97
CA ASP A 334 -27.26 5.42 -1.91
C ASP A 334 -27.08 4.55 -3.16
N GLU A 335 -28.16 4.00 -3.68
CA GLU A 335 -28.14 3.08 -4.83
C GLU A 335 -27.55 3.73 -6.10
N GLY A 336 -27.85 5.01 -6.34
CA GLY A 336 -27.33 5.72 -7.52
C GLY A 336 -25.84 6.03 -7.37
N GLU A 337 -25.37 6.39 -6.16
CA GLU A 337 -23.95 6.58 -5.85
C GLU A 337 -23.17 5.26 -6.00
N LEU A 338 -23.73 4.14 -5.54
CA LEU A 338 -23.12 2.81 -5.68
C LEU A 338 -23.00 2.39 -7.14
N GLU A 339 -23.98 2.70 -8.00
CA GLU A 339 -23.87 2.46 -9.44
C GLU A 339 -22.71 3.27 -10.07
N ALA A 340 -22.53 4.53 -9.66
CA ALA A 340 -21.43 5.38 -10.12
C ALA A 340 -20.07 4.90 -9.58
N VAL A 341 -20.01 4.48 -8.32
CA VAL A 341 -18.82 3.84 -7.70
C VAL A 341 -18.43 2.58 -8.48
N GLU A 342 -19.39 1.69 -8.76
CA GLU A 342 -19.13 0.47 -9.51
C GLU A 342 -18.62 0.77 -10.93
N ALA A 343 -19.21 1.74 -11.61
CA ALA A 343 -18.75 2.18 -12.92
C ALA A 343 -17.30 2.71 -12.87
N PHE A 344 -16.96 3.46 -11.80
CA PHE A 344 -15.62 3.99 -11.61
C PHE A 344 -14.59 2.88 -11.33
N VAL A 345 -14.87 1.95 -10.45
CA VAL A 345 -13.90 0.88 -10.14
C VAL A 345 -13.73 -0.09 -11.30
N LYS A 346 -14.77 -0.32 -12.12
CA LYS A 346 -14.67 -1.06 -13.38
C LYS A 346 -13.82 -0.32 -14.41
N PHE A 347 -13.97 1.00 -14.52
CA PHE A 347 -13.10 1.83 -15.35
C PHE A 347 -11.65 1.74 -14.90
N MET A 348 -11.36 1.90 -13.59
CA MET A 348 -10.03 1.84 -13.01
C MET A 348 -9.35 0.46 -13.15
N SER A 349 -10.13 -0.62 -13.21
CA SER A 349 -9.64 -2.00 -13.45
C SER A 349 -9.66 -2.42 -14.90
N SER A 350 -9.99 -1.52 -15.84
CA SER A 350 -9.85 -1.81 -17.27
C SER A 350 -8.39 -1.94 -17.70
N GLN A 351 -8.11 -2.76 -18.72
CA GLN A 351 -6.75 -2.98 -19.24
C GLN A 351 -6.01 -1.67 -19.54
N ASP A 352 -6.67 -0.72 -20.17
CA ASP A 352 -6.04 0.56 -20.57
C ASP A 352 -5.66 1.40 -19.34
N GLU A 353 -6.53 1.44 -18.33
CA GLU A 353 -6.26 2.22 -17.10
C GLU A 353 -5.20 1.59 -16.22
N VAL A 354 -5.19 0.25 -16.03
CA VAL A 354 -4.16 -0.41 -15.21
C VAL A 354 -2.77 -0.33 -15.86
N LEU A 355 -2.68 -0.34 -17.19
CA LEU A 355 -1.42 -0.12 -17.90
C LEU A 355 -0.98 1.35 -17.82
N THR A 356 -1.91 2.30 -17.89
CA THR A 356 -1.63 3.73 -17.68
C THR A 356 -1.13 3.97 -16.24
N GLN A 357 -1.75 3.31 -15.25
CA GLN A 357 -1.29 3.35 -13.87
C GLN A 357 0.13 2.79 -13.72
N ALA A 358 0.40 1.62 -14.29
CA ALA A 358 1.71 0.98 -14.24
C ALA A 358 2.81 1.89 -14.81
N GLN A 359 2.55 2.57 -15.92
CA GLN A 359 3.47 3.55 -16.51
C GLN A 359 3.72 4.76 -15.58
N ALA A 360 2.66 5.25 -14.92
CA ALA A 360 2.73 6.43 -14.07
C ALA A 360 3.37 6.16 -12.70
N THR A 361 3.07 5.00 -12.11
CA THR A 361 3.36 4.72 -10.69
C THR A 361 4.35 3.58 -10.47
N GLY A 362 4.60 2.74 -11.48
CA GLY A 362 5.36 1.50 -11.34
C GLY A 362 4.56 0.33 -10.76
N ALA A 363 3.32 0.53 -10.31
CA ALA A 363 2.48 -0.54 -9.76
C ALA A 363 2.11 -1.58 -10.82
N ASN A 364 2.17 -2.86 -10.47
CA ASN A 364 1.79 -3.91 -11.39
C ASN A 364 0.26 -4.11 -11.45
N PRO A 365 -0.30 -4.39 -12.66
CA PRO A 365 -1.73 -4.60 -12.82
C PRO A 365 -2.29 -5.71 -11.92
N PRO A 366 -3.45 -5.51 -11.27
CA PRO A 366 -4.14 -6.55 -10.51
C PRO A 366 -4.98 -7.47 -11.40
N VAL A 367 -5.14 -7.11 -12.67
CA VAL A 367 -5.91 -7.84 -13.69
C VAL A 367 -5.00 -8.43 -14.75
N ARG A 368 -5.46 -9.49 -15.41
CA ARG A 368 -4.79 -10.08 -16.56
C ARG A 368 -4.87 -9.13 -17.75
N VAL A 369 -3.73 -8.78 -18.31
CA VAL A 369 -3.61 -7.90 -19.47
C VAL A 369 -3.13 -8.70 -20.68
N ASP A 370 -3.50 -8.26 -21.89
CA ASP A 370 -3.02 -8.87 -23.12
C ASP A 370 -1.51 -8.66 -23.26
N ALA A 371 -0.76 -9.71 -23.61
CA ALA A 371 0.69 -9.64 -23.75
C ALA A 371 1.15 -8.56 -24.75
N ALA A 372 0.41 -8.37 -25.85
CA ALA A 372 0.71 -7.33 -26.83
C ALA A 372 0.47 -5.91 -26.28
N ALA A 373 -0.53 -5.74 -25.40
CA ALA A 373 -0.79 -4.46 -24.75
C ALA A 373 0.27 -4.17 -23.68
N ALA A 374 0.68 -5.17 -22.90
CA ALA A 374 1.76 -5.04 -21.93
C ALA A 374 3.09 -4.68 -22.60
N GLU A 375 3.45 -5.36 -23.72
CA GLU A 375 4.64 -5.02 -24.51
C GLU A 375 4.58 -3.59 -25.08
N ALA A 376 3.42 -3.17 -25.56
CA ALA A 376 3.22 -1.81 -26.10
C ALA A 376 3.27 -0.72 -25.02
N ALA A 377 2.96 -1.05 -23.79
CA ALA A 377 3.02 -0.13 -22.65
C ALA A 377 4.45 0.21 -22.24
N ASP A 378 5.46 -0.59 -22.66
CA ASP A 378 6.89 -0.34 -22.38
C ASP A 378 7.13 -0.04 -20.90
N LEU A 379 6.68 -0.99 -20.01
CA LEU A 379 6.78 -0.83 -18.57
C LEU A 379 8.23 -0.91 -18.09
N GLU A 380 8.51 -0.26 -16.97
CA GLU A 380 9.86 -0.20 -16.39
C GLU A 380 10.32 -1.60 -15.91
N PRO A 381 11.44 -2.14 -16.42
CA PRO A 381 11.93 -3.48 -16.06
C PRO A 381 12.19 -3.66 -14.57
N LEU A 382 12.67 -2.62 -13.87
CA LEU A 382 12.89 -2.66 -12.42
C LEU A 382 11.57 -2.71 -11.62
N ALA A 383 10.45 -2.32 -12.22
CA ALA A 383 9.14 -2.38 -11.58
C ALA A 383 8.41 -3.71 -11.86
N THR A 384 8.58 -4.29 -13.05
CA THR A 384 7.85 -5.49 -13.47
C THR A 384 8.63 -6.78 -13.25
N GLY A 385 9.96 -6.72 -13.18
CA GLY A 385 10.80 -7.91 -13.24
C GLY A 385 10.59 -8.91 -12.09
N LEU A 386 10.24 -8.46 -10.88
CA LEU A 386 9.97 -9.36 -9.76
C LEU A 386 8.64 -10.10 -9.95
N ILE A 387 7.58 -9.40 -10.39
CA ILE A 387 6.28 -10.06 -10.60
C ILE A 387 6.31 -11.03 -11.77
N GLU A 388 7.13 -10.77 -12.80
CA GLU A 388 7.35 -11.67 -13.92
C GLU A 388 8.07 -12.98 -13.48
N GLN A 389 8.93 -12.90 -12.44
CA GLN A 389 9.65 -14.05 -11.89
C GLN A 389 8.85 -14.81 -10.82
N ALA A 390 7.82 -14.18 -10.24
CA ALA A 390 7.12 -14.72 -9.07
C ALA A 390 6.55 -16.13 -9.30
N ASP A 391 6.08 -16.43 -10.51
CA ASP A 391 5.52 -17.75 -10.84
C ASP A 391 6.58 -18.86 -10.93
N ASP A 392 7.86 -18.52 -11.08
CA ASP A 392 8.99 -19.44 -11.17
C ASP A 392 9.71 -19.64 -9.81
N LEU A 393 9.35 -18.87 -8.77
CA LEU A 393 9.97 -18.97 -7.46
C LEU A 393 9.39 -20.13 -6.63
N GLU A 394 10.25 -20.76 -5.81
CA GLU A 394 9.82 -21.85 -4.93
C GLU A 394 8.82 -21.35 -3.86
N HIS A 395 9.02 -20.12 -3.37
CA HIS A 395 8.21 -19.56 -2.28
C HIS A 395 7.55 -18.25 -2.69
N VAL A 396 6.21 -18.24 -2.63
CA VAL A 396 5.39 -17.03 -2.72
C VAL A 396 4.55 -16.94 -1.46
N TYR A 397 4.61 -15.81 -0.77
CA TYR A 397 3.97 -15.65 0.54
C TYR A 397 3.44 -14.22 0.73
N PRO A 398 2.45 -14.03 1.62
CA PRO A 398 1.96 -12.70 1.94
C PRO A 398 2.94 -11.95 2.87
N HIS A 399 2.87 -10.63 2.84
CA HIS A 399 3.49 -9.82 3.89
C HIS A 399 2.80 -10.09 5.24
N ALA A 400 3.54 -10.07 6.36
CA ALA A 400 3.00 -10.34 7.69
C ALA A 400 1.79 -9.45 8.09
N ARG A 401 1.68 -8.25 7.53
CA ARG A 401 0.51 -7.36 7.74
C ARG A 401 -0.78 -7.85 7.12
N VAL A 402 -0.71 -8.65 6.05
CA VAL A 402 -1.90 -9.07 5.29
C VAL A 402 -2.85 -9.88 6.16
N HIS A 403 -2.31 -10.90 6.81
CA HIS A 403 -3.08 -11.78 7.69
C HIS A 403 -2.82 -11.56 9.19
N GLY A 404 -1.79 -10.77 9.54
CA GLY A 404 -1.44 -10.46 10.92
C GLY A 404 -2.55 -9.72 11.67
N PRO A 405 -2.58 -9.81 13.01
CA PRO A 405 -3.53 -9.06 13.84
C PRO A 405 -3.42 -7.55 13.61
N ALA A 406 -4.52 -6.82 13.78
CA ALA A 406 -4.58 -5.37 13.58
C ALA A 406 -3.60 -4.58 14.49
N GLY A 407 -3.23 -5.13 15.64
CA GLY A 407 -2.26 -4.53 16.56
C GLY A 407 -0.79 -4.78 16.24
N LEU A 408 -0.48 -5.58 15.20
CA LEU A 408 0.90 -5.99 14.90
C LEU A 408 1.85 -4.80 14.74
N ASP A 409 1.46 -3.79 13.98
CA ASP A 409 2.32 -2.62 13.71
C ASP A 409 2.65 -1.86 15.00
N THR A 410 1.65 -1.63 15.84
CA THR A 410 1.85 -0.93 17.12
C THR A 410 2.72 -1.75 18.08
N SER A 411 2.46 -3.05 18.18
CA SER A 411 3.22 -3.95 19.06
C SER A 411 4.66 -4.09 18.59
N TRP A 412 4.88 -4.21 17.28
CA TRP A 412 6.21 -4.25 16.68
C TRP A 412 7.04 -3.00 17.02
N LYS A 413 6.50 -1.81 16.75
CA LYS A 413 7.16 -0.53 17.05
C LYS A 413 7.57 -0.39 18.53
N ASN A 414 6.78 -0.95 19.42
CA ASN A 414 7.04 -0.89 20.86
C ASN A 414 8.05 -1.94 21.33
N LEU A 415 8.04 -3.15 20.79
CA LEU A 415 8.80 -4.29 21.29
C LEU A 415 10.13 -4.49 20.57
N TRP A 416 10.17 -4.28 19.25
CA TRP A 416 11.37 -4.50 18.44
C TRP A 416 12.63 -3.77 18.94
N PRO A 417 12.57 -2.46 19.28
CA PRO A 417 13.74 -1.76 19.81
C PRO A 417 14.26 -2.34 21.13
N ALA A 418 13.38 -2.83 22.00
CA ALA A 418 13.77 -3.46 23.25
C ALA A 418 14.42 -4.82 23.03
N TYR A 419 13.89 -5.62 22.10
CA TYR A 419 14.43 -6.90 21.72
C TYR A 419 15.84 -6.80 21.12
N VAL A 420 16.04 -5.90 20.16
CA VAL A 420 17.37 -5.69 19.54
C VAL A 420 18.40 -5.18 20.57
N LYS A 421 18.00 -4.38 21.54
CA LYS A 421 18.88 -3.93 22.64
C LYS A 421 19.21 -5.02 23.66
N GLY A 422 18.53 -6.17 23.60
CA GLY A 422 18.70 -7.28 24.54
C GLY A 422 17.94 -7.09 25.85
N ASP A 423 16.96 -6.19 25.90
CA ASP A 423 16.06 -6.02 27.05
C ASP A 423 15.00 -7.13 27.13
N LEU A 424 14.75 -7.81 26.00
CA LEU A 424 13.90 -9.00 25.84
C LEU A 424 14.72 -10.10 25.18
N ASP A 425 14.52 -11.36 25.59
CA ASP A 425 14.98 -12.51 24.82
C ASP A 425 13.96 -12.88 23.70
N THR A 426 14.29 -13.87 22.87
CA THR A 426 13.47 -14.24 21.70
C THR A 426 12.09 -14.75 22.11
N ASP A 427 12.04 -15.63 23.14
CA ASP A 427 10.80 -16.22 23.61
C ASP A 427 9.89 -15.12 24.20
N GLU A 428 10.43 -14.26 25.05
CA GLU A 428 9.70 -13.14 25.66
C GLU A 428 9.22 -12.11 24.61
N PHE A 429 10.03 -11.84 23.57
CA PHE A 429 9.64 -10.96 22.48
C PHE A 429 8.47 -11.53 21.69
N LEU A 430 8.54 -12.81 21.27
CA LEU A 430 7.51 -13.45 20.44
C LEU A 430 6.20 -13.67 21.22
N GLU A 431 6.26 -14.13 22.48
CA GLU A 431 5.09 -14.24 23.35
C GLU A 431 4.37 -12.89 23.46
N ARG A 432 5.10 -11.83 23.79
CA ARG A 432 4.51 -10.49 23.94
C ARG A 432 4.01 -9.94 22.61
N LEU A 433 4.75 -10.13 21.51
CA LEU A 433 4.33 -9.66 20.20
C LEU A 433 3.01 -10.30 19.78
N THR A 434 2.84 -11.61 20.02
CA THR A 434 1.61 -12.34 19.75
C THR A 434 0.44 -11.78 20.56
N VAL A 435 0.63 -11.71 21.89
CA VAL A 435 -0.43 -11.29 22.84
C VAL A 435 -0.83 -9.83 22.63
N ASP A 436 0.16 -8.92 22.56
CA ASP A 436 -0.10 -7.48 22.43
C ASP A 436 -0.74 -7.14 21.05
N SER A 437 -0.34 -7.85 20.00
CA SER A 437 -0.92 -7.68 18.65
C SER A 437 -2.38 -8.11 18.59
N ALA A 438 -2.76 -9.20 19.28
CA ALA A 438 -4.13 -9.67 19.36
C ALA A 438 -5.01 -8.77 20.25
N ALA A 439 -4.45 -8.23 21.34
CA ALA A 439 -5.19 -7.39 22.28
C ALA A 439 -5.52 -5.98 21.73
N SER A 440 -4.66 -5.43 20.90
CA SER A 440 -4.83 -4.08 20.33
C SER A 440 -5.88 -4.01 19.22
N GLY A 441 -6.39 -5.15 18.76
CA GLY A 441 -7.44 -5.28 17.75
C GLY A 441 -8.86 -5.43 18.31
N GLN A 442 -9.05 -5.34 19.65
CA GLN A 442 -10.36 -5.45 20.31
C GLN A 442 -10.85 -4.03 20.78
#